data_7072ca4577012e0f94cdf2f55f9dff66
#
_entry.id   7072ca4577012e0f94cdf2f55f9dff66
#
_cell.length_a   1.000
_cell.length_b   1.000
_cell.length_c   1.000
_cell.angle_alpha   90.00
_cell.angle_beta   90.00
_cell.angle_gamma   90.00
#
_symmetry.space_group_name_H-M   'P 1'
#
loop_
_entity.id
_entity.type
_entity.pdbx_description
1 polymer ?
#
loop_
_entity_poly.entity_id
_entity_poly.type
_entity_poly.pdbx_seq_one_letter_code
_entity_poly.pdbx_strand_id
1 'polypeptide(L)'
;MKKILAVMFTAVLLAACSNNDSSKDASKTSDTTAKAVTTQTAATTVATQTKPDTPDATKLTEVSYAIGYIMAEQLKQQNIAINTQTFAEGLNTALAAKPSKYNQEETTQIMTAFQQEMMQKAQVQQQQEQTKMQAAVLEQSAKLLNDPNTPTVGPNDAKVAVIEFFDYQCAYCSKVAPEIEALIPANPNVKFIFKDYPIFAERWEASKYAAEVGLAAYQQGGADLYIKYHNAIFATGKDEGKLKNVDIDTVAKQVGVKLSANKSELTGANTEDQIKSNMTLASKDLGIMGTPAFIIMPTTGANASNTTVVPGFASEESLQQAIDKASKG
;
A
#
# COMPACT_ATOMS: atom_id res chain seq x y z
N MET A 1 -20.37 -7.34 -13.71
CA MET A 1 -20.93 -6.42 -12.69
C MET A 1 -21.17 -7.22 -11.41
N LYS A 2 -20.17 -7.34 -10.54
CA LYS A 2 -20.33 -7.92 -9.20
C LYS A 2 -20.06 -6.80 -8.22
N LYS A 3 -21.12 -6.23 -7.65
CA LYS A 3 -21.04 -5.28 -6.55
C LYS A 3 -20.62 -6.07 -5.31
N ILE A 4 -19.38 -5.89 -4.89
CA ILE A 4 -18.87 -6.40 -3.62
C ILE A 4 -19.44 -5.48 -2.55
N LEU A 5 -20.37 -6.02 -1.76
CA LEU A 5 -20.89 -5.39 -0.54
C LEU A 5 -19.74 -5.45 0.48
N ALA A 6 -19.04 -4.36 0.64
CA ALA A 6 -18.05 -4.20 1.72
C ALA A 6 -18.82 -4.03 3.03
N VAL A 7 -19.06 -5.15 3.74
CA VAL A 7 -19.51 -5.12 5.12
C VAL A 7 -18.30 -4.76 5.97
N MET A 8 -18.22 -3.49 6.37
CA MET A 8 -17.26 -3.04 7.38
C MET A 8 -17.65 -3.68 8.72
N PHE A 9 -16.95 -4.73 9.11
CA PHE A 9 -16.86 -5.12 10.50
C PHE A 9 -15.90 -4.16 11.19
N THR A 10 -16.44 -3.11 11.78
CA THR A 10 -15.72 -2.28 12.74
C THR A 10 -15.35 -3.17 13.93
N ALA A 11 -14.07 -3.37 14.12
CA ALA A 11 -13.55 -3.98 15.34
C ALA A 11 -13.98 -3.10 16.51
N VAL A 12 -14.88 -3.60 17.34
CA VAL A 12 -15.21 -3.01 18.64
C VAL A 12 -14.01 -3.27 19.55
N LEU A 13 -13.06 -2.36 19.53
CA LEU A 13 -12.06 -2.25 20.56
C LEU A 13 -12.73 -1.64 21.77
N LEU A 14 -12.88 -2.44 22.82
CA LEU A 14 -13.31 -2.05 24.15
C LEU A 14 -12.42 -0.90 24.66
N ALA A 15 -12.95 0.32 24.62
CA ALA A 15 -12.44 1.41 25.44
C ALA A 15 -12.89 1.14 26.89
N ALA A 16 -11.97 0.67 27.71
CA ALA A 16 -12.16 0.65 29.14
C ALA A 16 -12.21 2.09 29.64
N CYS A 17 -13.36 2.49 30.17
CA CYS A 17 -13.55 3.75 30.86
C CYS A 17 -12.65 3.80 32.12
N SER A 18 -11.72 4.74 32.12
CA SER A 18 -11.12 5.23 33.33
C SER A 18 -11.85 6.51 33.73
N ASN A 19 -12.72 6.41 34.71
CA ASN A 19 -13.21 7.56 35.47
C ASN A 19 -12.04 8.12 36.27
N ASN A 20 -11.71 9.37 36.06
CA ASN A 20 -11.13 10.15 37.15
C ASN A 20 -11.70 11.58 37.13
N ASP A 21 -12.33 11.85 38.25
CA ASP A 21 -12.96 13.08 38.69
C ASP A 21 -11.93 14.19 38.96
N SER A 22 -12.20 15.42 38.61
CA SER A 22 -12.04 16.60 39.48
C SER A 22 -12.09 17.94 38.71
N SER A 23 -13.22 18.57 38.89
CA SER A 23 -13.47 19.96 39.36
C SER A 23 -12.78 21.17 38.71
N LYS A 24 -13.72 22.16 38.42
CA LYS A 24 -13.64 23.64 38.58
C LYS A 24 -12.85 24.40 37.48
N ASP A 25 -13.28 25.49 36.92
CA ASP A 25 -14.19 26.58 37.36
C ASP A 25 -14.46 27.54 36.17
N ALA A 26 -15.64 28.14 36.21
CA ALA A 26 -15.99 29.54 35.90
C ALA A 26 -15.96 30.10 34.44
N SER A 27 -17.19 30.37 33.97
CA SER A 27 -17.72 31.71 33.63
C SER A 27 -17.28 32.43 32.37
N LYS A 28 -18.18 32.61 31.38
CA LYS A 28 -18.91 33.89 31.12
C LYS A 28 -19.79 33.81 29.87
N THR A 29 -21.06 34.01 30.11
CA THR A 29 -22.10 34.79 29.38
C THR A 29 -21.82 35.34 27.98
N SER A 30 -22.76 35.08 27.05
CA SER A 30 -23.52 36.07 26.28
C SER A 30 -24.63 35.40 25.50
N ASP A 31 -25.79 35.56 25.91
CA ASP A 31 -27.06 36.12 25.44
C ASP A 31 -27.19 36.25 23.90
N THR A 32 -28.25 35.66 23.33
CA THR A 32 -29.27 36.36 22.56
C THR A 32 -30.31 35.45 21.91
N THR A 33 -31.56 35.68 22.33
CA THR A 33 -32.86 35.61 21.60
C THR A 33 -33.51 34.27 21.32
N ALA A 34 -34.52 34.03 22.10
CA ALA A 34 -35.65 33.15 21.90
C ALA A 34 -36.51 33.58 20.68
N LYS A 35 -36.90 32.64 19.86
CA LYS A 35 -38.09 32.79 18.99
C LYS A 35 -39.02 31.62 19.18
N ALA A 36 -40.13 31.90 19.79
CA ALA A 36 -41.25 31.00 20.00
C ALA A 36 -41.78 30.44 18.69
N VAL A 37 -41.99 29.15 18.58
CA VAL A 37 -42.82 28.53 17.56
C VAL A 37 -43.84 27.61 18.24
N THR A 38 -45.03 27.90 17.96
CA THR A 38 -46.35 27.42 18.35
C THR A 38 -46.45 25.89 18.36
N THR A 39 -47.01 25.42 19.46
CA THR A 39 -47.44 24.04 19.72
C THR A 39 -48.62 23.67 18.79
N GLN A 40 -48.42 22.74 17.87
CA GLN A 40 -49.56 22.02 17.25
C GLN A 40 -49.56 20.61 17.83
N THR A 41 -50.62 20.33 18.57
CA THR A 41 -50.96 19.03 19.09
C THR A 41 -51.39 18.12 17.95
N ALA A 42 -50.57 17.20 17.52
CA ALA A 42 -50.94 16.11 16.63
C ALA A 42 -51.19 14.85 17.42
N ALA A 43 -52.38 14.30 17.29
CA ALA A 43 -52.87 13.09 17.93
C ALA A 43 -51.92 11.91 17.65
N THR A 44 -51.40 11.32 18.70
CA THR A 44 -50.56 10.11 18.63
C THR A 44 -51.45 8.91 18.30
N THR A 45 -51.45 8.49 17.08
CA THR A 45 -51.95 7.16 16.71
C THR A 45 -50.93 6.15 17.23
N VAL A 46 -51.35 5.35 18.20
CA VAL A 46 -50.56 4.20 18.72
C VAL A 46 -50.37 3.23 17.56
N ALA A 47 -49.21 3.27 16.88
CA ALA A 47 -48.80 2.25 15.97
C ALA A 47 -48.53 0.97 16.80
N THR A 48 -49.38 -0.01 16.59
CA THR A 48 -49.19 -1.39 17.08
C THR A 48 -47.82 -1.85 16.58
N GLN A 49 -46.87 -2.07 17.49
CA GLN A 49 -45.60 -2.67 17.16
C GLN A 49 -45.87 -4.09 16.66
N THR A 50 -45.77 -4.28 15.38
CA THR A 50 -45.74 -5.62 14.78
C THR A 50 -44.43 -6.28 15.27
N LYS A 51 -44.60 -7.42 15.97
CA LYS A 51 -43.53 -8.34 16.32
C LYS A 51 -42.69 -8.57 15.05
N PRO A 52 -41.36 -8.48 15.11
CA PRO A 52 -40.55 -8.73 13.92
C PRO A 52 -40.86 -10.13 13.39
N ASP A 53 -41.25 -10.23 12.12
CA ASP A 53 -41.49 -11.48 11.45
C ASP A 53 -40.27 -12.37 11.61
N THR A 54 -40.46 -13.55 12.18
CA THR A 54 -39.39 -14.55 12.29
C THR A 54 -39.03 -14.95 10.86
N PRO A 55 -37.77 -14.85 10.42
CA PRO A 55 -37.38 -15.24 9.08
C PRO A 55 -37.81 -16.69 8.78
N ASP A 56 -38.26 -16.94 7.53
CA ASP A 56 -38.54 -18.30 7.05
C ASP A 56 -37.37 -19.24 7.42
N ALA A 57 -37.69 -20.39 7.98
CA ALA A 57 -36.71 -21.36 8.49
C ALA A 57 -35.67 -21.75 7.42
N THR A 58 -36.07 -21.79 6.15
CA THR A 58 -35.18 -22.05 5.01
C THR A 58 -34.18 -20.92 4.81
N LYS A 59 -34.63 -19.65 4.84
CA LYS A 59 -33.76 -18.46 4.76
C LYS A 59 -32.84 -18.35 5.96
N LEU A 60 -33.29 -18.73 7.15
CA LEU A 60 -32.46 -18.72 8.34
C LEU A 60 -31.32 -19.74 8.21
N THR A 61 -31.58 -20.92 7.67
CA THR A 61 -30.57 -21.97 7.44
C THR A 61 -29.51 -21.49 6.43
N GLU A 62 -29.95 -20.93 5.29
CA GLU A 62 -29.05 -20.41 4.25
C GLU A 62 -28.18 -19.25 4.77
N VAL A 63 -28.78 -18.31 5.50
CA VAL A 63 -28.03 -17.17 6.08
C VAL A 63 -27.04 -17.64 7.12
N SER A 64 -27.41 -18.59 8.00
CA SER A 64 -26.51 -19.13 9.03
C SER A 64 -25.28 -19.81 8.38
N TYR A 65 -25.49 -20.62 7.34
CA TYR A 65 -24.40 -21.24 6.59
C TYR A 65 -23.50 -20.18 5.95
N ALA A 66 -24.08 -19.16 5.30
CA ALA A 66 -23.33 -18.11 4.64
C ALA A 66 -22.48 -17.29 5.63
N ILE A 67 -23.02 -16.96 6.82
CA ILE A 67 -22.27 -16.29 7.86
C ILE A 67 -21.09 -17.13 8.33
N GLY A 68 -21.32 -18.41 8.64
CA GLY A 68 -20.27 -19.34 9.03
C GLY A 68 -19.16 -19.48 8.00
N TYR A 69 -19.55 -19.59 6.72
CA TYR A 69 -18.59 -19.67 5.62
C TYR A 69 -17.74 -18.39 5.47
N ILE A 70 -18.36 -17.22 5.51
CA ILE A 70 -17.65 -15.92 5.42
C ILE A 70 -16.68 -15.76 6.58
N MET A 71 -17.11 -16.08 7.82
CA MET A 71 -16.23 -16.02 8.98
C MET A 71 -15.03 -16.98 8.84
N ALA A 72 -15.27 -18.21 8.38
CA ALA A 72 -14.21 -19.19 8.18
C ALA A 72 -13.20 -18.74 7.12
N GLU A 73 -13.67 -18.17 6.00
CA GLU A 73 -12.78 -17.60 4.97
C GLU A 73 -11.96 -16.42 5.49
N GLN A 74 -12.54 -15.53 6.30
CA GLN A 74 -11.79 -14.43 6.93
C GLN A 74 -10.70 -14.93 7.88
N LEU A 75 -11.02 -15.91 8.73
CA LEU A 75 -10.05 -16.52 9.64
C LEU A 75 -8.91 -17.18 8.86
N LYS A 76 -9.25 -17.89 7.78
CA LYS A 76 -8.28 -18.54 6.90
C LYS A 76 -7.36 -17.51 6.20
N GLN A 77 -7.92 -16.41 5.69
CA GLN A 77 -7.14 -15.32 5.08
C GLN A 77 -6.15 -14.68 6.07
N GLN A 78 -6.52 -14.60 7.35
CA GLN A 78 -5.67 -14.12 8.42
C GLN A 78 -4.75 -15.19 9.02
N ASN A 79 -4.76 -16.40 8.44
CA ASN A 79 -3.99 -17.56 8.92
C ASN A 79 -4.29 -17.93 10.38
N ILE A 80 -5.54 -17.70 10.81
CA ILE A 80 -6.03 -18.00 12.16
C ILE A 80 -6.68 -19.37 12.16
N ALA A 81 -6.06 -20.33 12.85
CA ALA A 81 -6.62 -21.65 13.09
C ALA A 81 -7.52 -21.64 14.31
N ILE A 82 -8.74 -22.18 14.21
CA ILE A 82 -9.66 -22.36 15.32
C ILE A 82 -10.09 -23.82 15.43
N ASN A 83 -10.40 -24.24 16.65
CA ASN A 83 -11.12 -25.48 16.88
C ASN A 83 -12.61 -25.24 16.64
N THR A 84 -13.15 -25.79 15.54
CA THR A 84 -14.54 -25.54 15.11
C THR A 84 -15.57 -26.06 16.10
N GLN A 85 -15.29 -27.15 16.81
CA GLN A 85 -16.20 -27.72 17.81
C GLN A 85 -16.30 -26.80 19.02
N THR A 86 -15.17 -26.35 19.57
CA THR A 86 -15.14 -25.43 20.71
C THR A 86 -15.71 -24.06 20.35
N PHE A 87 -15.48 -23.62 19.10
CA PHE A 87 -16.09 -22.39 18.58
C PHE A 87 -17.62 -22.48 18.55
N ALA A 88 -18.17 -23.59 18.03
CA ALA A 88 -19.61 -23.85 18.01
C ALA A 88 -20.20 -23.95 19.44
N GLU A 89 -19.48 -24.57 20.38
CA GLU A 89 -19.86 -24.62 21.78
C GLU A 89 -19.98 -23.22 22.39
N GLY A 90 -18.98 -22.37 22.18
CA GLY A 90 -18.99 -20.98 22.65
C GLY A 90 -20.15 -20.17 22.06
N LEU A 91 -20.39 -20.30 20.75
CA LEU A 91 -21.52 -19.67 20.07
C LEU A 91 -22.87 -20.12 20.67
N ASN A 92 -23.08 -21.43 20.82
CA ASN A 92 -24.31 -21.96 21.38
C ASN A 92 -24.53 -21.54 22.84
N THR A 93 -23.46 -21.48 23.64
CA THR A 93 -23.50 -21.02 25.02
C THR A 93 -23.98 -19.56 25.10
N ALA A 94 -23.42 -18.69 24.25
CA ALA A 94 -23.78 -17.28 24.20
C ALA A 94 -25.24 -17.08 23.72
N LEU A 95 -25.65 -17.74 22.63
CA LEU A 95 -27.01 -17.66 22.10
C LEU A 95 -28.07 -18.18 23.08
N ALA A 96 -27.72 -19.14 23.91
CA ALA A 96 -28.59 -19.65 25.00
C ALA A 96 -28.57 -18.81 26.26
N ALA A 97 -27.92 -17.62 26.27
CA ALA A 97 -27.73 -16.74 27.39
C ALA A 97 -27.16 -17.46 28.66
N LYS A 98 -26.34 -18.50 28.43
CA LYS A 98 -25.63 -19.19 29.51
C LYS A 98 -24.34 -18.47 29.87
N PRO A 99 -23.84 -18.59 31.11
CA PRO A 99 -22.57 -18.01 31.50
C PRO A 99 -21.41 -18.58 30.67
N SER A 100 -20.47 -17.72 30.29
CA SER A 100 -19.24 -18.14 29.62
C SER A 100 -18.43 -19.08 30.52
N LYS A 101 -17.70 -20.01 29.90
CA LYS A 101 -16.73 -20.89 30.57
C LYS A 101 -15.58 -20.09 31.21
N TYR A 102 -15.25 -18.96 30.63
CA TYR A 102 -14.20 -18.06 31.10
C TYR A 102 -14.83 -16.76 31.62
N ASN A 103 -14.35 -16.24 32.72
CA ASN A 103 -14.72 -14.91 33.20
C ASN A 103 -14.06 -13.83 32.31
N GLN A 104 -14.36 -12.56 32.54
CA GLN A 104 -13.86 -11.47 31.68
C GLN A 104 -12.35 -11.30 31.76
N GLU A 105 -11.74 -11.49 32.93
CA GLU A 105 -10.30 -11.40 33.13
C GLU A 105 -9.59 -12.54 32.40
N GLU A 106 -10.03 -13.78 32.55
CA GLU A 106 -9.51 -14.94 31.81
C GLU A 106 -9.64 -14.79 30.30
N THR A 107 -10.79 -14.30 29.84
CA THR A 107 -11.02 -14.02 28.41
C THR A 107 -10.02 -13.00 27.89
N THR A 108 -9.81 -11.92 28.65
CA THR A 108 -8.83 -10.87 28.27
C THR A 108 -7.41 -11.43 28.23
N GLN A 109 -7.01 -12.24 29.20
CA GLN A 109 -5.70 -12.87 29.24
C GLN A 109 -5.48 -13.82 28.05
N ILE A 110 -6.48 -14.65 27.72
CA ILE A 110 -6.45 -15.58 26.58
C ILE A 110 -6.29 -14.79 25.26
N MET A 111 -7.09 -13.74 25.07
CA MET A 111 -7.03 -12.94 23.84
C MET A 111 -5.74 -12.15 23.73
N THR A 112 -5.21 -11.63 24.83
CA THR A 112 -3.92 -10.93 24.85
C THR A 112 -2.76 -11.88 24.49
N ALA A 113 -2.75 -13.08 25.10
CA ALA A 113 -1.73 -14.10 24.77
C ALA A 113 -1.80 -14.51 23.29
N PHE A 114 -3.01 -14.71 22.77
CA PHE A 114 -3.22 -15.01 21.35
C PHE A 114 -2.72 -13.89 20.44
N GLN A 115 -3.03 -12.62 20.75
CA GLN A 115 -2.53 -11.47 19.99
C GLN A 115 -1.01 -11.38 19.98
N GLN A 116 -0.37 -11.62 21.14
CA GLN A 116 1.09 -11.65 21.25
C GLN A 116 1.71 -12.76 20.40
N GLU A 117 1.13 -13.96 20.43
CA GLU A 117 1.59 -15.08 19.58
C GLU A 117 1.45 -14.75 18.09
N MET A 118 0.32 -14.16 17.68
CA MET A 118 0.11 -13.75 16.27
C MET A 118 1.08 -12.67 15.84
N MET A 119 1.35 -11.67 16.68
CA MET A 119 2.38 -10.64 16.39
C MET A 119 3.76 -11.24 16.25
N GLN A 120 4.14 -12.17 17.14
CA GLN A 120 5.44 -12.84 17.07
C GLN A 120 5.58 -13.67 15.79
N LYS A 121 4.55 -14.43 15.41
CA LYS A 121 4.52 -15.19 14.15
C LYS A 121 4.65 -14.26 12.93
N ALA A 122 3.93 -13.15 12.93
CA ALA A 122 4.00 -12.15 11.85
C ALA A 122 5.41 -11.54 11.73
N GLN A 123 6.06 -11.21 12.86
CA GLN A 123 7.44 -10.70 12.88
C GLN A 123 8.44 -11.73 12.31
N VAL A 124 8.33 -12.99 12.72
CA VAL A 124 9.21 -14.06 12.21
C VAL A 124 9.00 -14.24 10.72
N GLN A 125 7.76 -14.26 10.26
CA GLN A 125 7.45 -14.37 8.83
C GLN A 125 8.01 -13.18 8.04
N GLN A 126 7.79 -11.96 8.52
CA GLN A 126 8.32 -10.75 7.89
C GLN A 126 9.86 -10.77 7.79
N GLN A 127 10.53 -11.20 8.85
CA GLN A 127 11.98 -11.33 8.85
C GLN A 127 12.47 -12.38 7.85
N GLN A 128 11.77 -13.51 7.73
CA GLN A 128 12.08 -14.54 6.74
C GLN A 128 11.88 -14.03 5.31
N GLU A 129 10.79 -13.29 5.04
CA GLU A 129 10.53 -12.68 3.75
C GLU A 129 11.58 -11.63 3.38
N GLN A 130 11.98 -10.77 4.33
CA GLN A 130 13.07 -9.82 4.13
C GLN A 130 14.40 -10.51 3.82
N THR A 131 14.73 -11.57 4.55
CA THR A 131 15.96 -12.34 4.32
C THR A 131 15.97 -13.00 2.93
N LYS A 132 14.83 -13.58 2.52
CA LYS A 132 14.66 -14.15 1.17
C LYS A 132 14.80 -13.08 0.08
N MET A 133 14.13 -11.94 0.26
CA MET A 133 14.22 -10.82 -0.69
C MET A 133 15.66 -10.30 -0.79
N GLN A 134 16.35 -10.13 0.31
CA GLN A 134 17.75 -9.69 0.32
C GLN A 134 18.66 -10.68 -0.40
N ALA A 135 18.48 -11.99 -0.19
CA ALA A 135 19.23 -13.02 -0.91
C ALA A 135 18.96 -12.97 -2.42
N ALA A 136 17.69 -12.83 -2.81
CA ALA A 136 17.28 -12.70 -4.21
C ALA A 136 17.88 -11.43 -4.87
N VAL A 137 17.90 -10.30 -4.15
CA VAL A 137 18.55 -9.06 -4.62
C VAL A 137 20.04 -9.27 -4.91
N LEU A 138 20.76 -9.96 -4.04
CA LEU A 138 22.18 -10.25 -4.24
C LEU A 138 22.40 -11.19 -5.44
N GLU A 139 21.55 -12.20 -5.61
CA GLU A 139 21.59 -13.12 -6.75
C GLU A 139 21.30 -12.40 -8.07
N GLN A 140 20.35 -11.47 -8.08
CA GLN A 140 19.93 -10.70 -9.27
C GLN A 140 20.73 -9.39 -9.46
N SER A 141 21.80 -9.16 -8.70
CA SER A 141 22.56 -7.90 -8.71
C SER A 141 23.00 -7.47 -10.11
N ALA A 142 23.42 -8.41 -10.96
CA ALA A 142 23.80 -8.11 -12.34
C ALA A 142 22.64 -7.52 -13.18
N LYS A 143 21.42 -8.06 -13.04
CA LYS A 143 20.23 -7.54 -13.74
C LYS A 143 19.78 -6.19 -13.17
N LEU A 144 20.00 -5.98 -11.88
CA LEU A 144 19.68 -4.72 -11.24
C LEU A 144 20.59 -3.58 -11.68
N LEU A 145 21.90 -3.85 -11.82
CA LEU A 145 22.93 -2.83 -11.99
C LEU A 145 23.35 -2.58 -13.45
N ASN A 146 23.22 -3.57 -14.35
CA ASN A 146 23.89 -3.58 -15.66
C ASN A 146 22.91 -3.68 -16.85
N ASP A 147 21.67 -3.32 -16.69
CA ASP A 147 20.70 -3.28 -17.78
C ASP A 147 20.85 -1.97 -18.56
N PRO A 148 21.35 -2.01 -19.81
CA PRO A 148 21.66 -0.81 -20.60
C PRO A 148 20.44 -0.01 -21.03
N ASN A 149 19.25 -0.62 -21.02
CA ASN A 149 18.01 0.02 -21.41
C ASN A 149 17.26 0.66 -20.25
N THR A 150 17.77 0.49 -19.02
CA THR A 150 17.15 1.07 -17.82
C THR A 150 17.58 2.52 -17.62
N PRO A 151 16.64 3.45 -17.44
CA PRO A 151 16.98 4.82 -17.12
C PRO A 151 17.88 4.91 -15.89
N THR A 152 19.02 5.57 -16.08
CA THR A 152 20.04 5.71 -15.05
C THR A 152 20.55 7.15 -15.02
N VAL A 153 20.58 7.75 -13.82
CA VAL A 153 21.08 9.10 -13.56
C VAL A 153 22.29 9.02 -12.64
N GLY A 154 23.35 9.75 -12.92
CA GLY A 154 24.60 9.74 -12.19
C GLY A 154 25.74 9.01 -12.92
N PRO A 155 26.93 8.90 -12.31
CA PRO A 155 28.12 8.38 -12.97
C PRO A 155 28.03 6.86 -13.23
N ASN A 156 28.52 6.43 -14.39
CA ASN A 156 28.53 5.01 -14.74
C ASN A 156 29.43 4.17 -13.83
N ASP A 157 30.52 4.77 -13.31
CA ASP A 157 31.48 4.16 -12.41
C ASP A 157 31.18 4.39 -10.93
N ALA A 158 29.98 4.87 -10.62
CA ALA A 158 29.50 5.06 -9.25
C ALA A 158 29.68 3.79 -8.41
N LYS A 159 30.13 3.97 -7.17
CA LYS A 159 30.37 2.84 -6.24
C LYS A 159 29.10 2.37 -5.53
N VAL A 160 28.07 3.19 -5.51
CA VAL A 160 26.76 2.91 -4.91
C VAL A 160 25.67 3.14 -5.94
N ALA A 161 24.68 2.26 -5.92
CA ALA A 161 23.45 2.39 -6.69
C ALA A 161 22.22 2.47 -5.78
N VAL A 162 21.30 3.35 -6.13
CA VAL A 162 19.92 3.39 -5.64
C VAL A 162 19.03 2.92 -6.78
N ILE A 163 18.34 1.83 -6.60
CA ILE A 163 17.40 1.26 -7.58
C ILE A 163 15.98 1.47 -7.05
N GLU A 164 15.15 2.13 -7.84
CA GLU A 164 13.75 2.36 -7.54
C GLU A 164 12.85 1.56 -8.48
N PHE A 165 11.94 0.76 -7.91
CA PHE A 165 10.80 0.19 -8.64
C PHE A 165 9.58 1.05 -8.37
N PHE A 166 8.95 1.59 -9.41
CA PHE A 166 7.90 2.59 -9.25
C PHE A 166 6.80 2.48 -10.31
N ASP A 167 5.67 3.14 -10.04
CA ASP A 167 4.54 3.30 -10.96
C ASP A 167 4.04 4.74 -10.90
N TYR A 168 3.87 5.38 -12.03
CA TYR A 168 3.39 6.76 -12.12
C TYR A 168 1.95 6.98 -11.59
N GLN A 169 1.16 5.92 -11.45
CA GLN A 169 -0.18 5.98 -10.86
C GLN A 169 -0.18 5.69 -9.35
N CYS A 170 0.98 5.37 -8.76
CA CYS A 170 1.09 5.05 -7.35
C CYS A 170 1.19 6.32 -6.50
N ALA A 171 0.24 6.51 -5.57
CA ALA A 171 0.24 7.66 -4.67
C ALA A 171 1.50 7.74 -3.78
N TYR A 172 2.03 6.60 -3.35
CA TYR A 172 3.26 6.57 -2.56
C TYR A 172 4.51 6.86 -3.40
N CYS A 173 4.53 6.52 -4.70
CA CYS A 173 5.59 6.95 -5.62
C CYS A 173 5.52 8.45 -5.86
N SER A 174 4.32 9.01 -6.06
CA SER A 174 4.11 10.46 -6.16
C SER A 174 4.58 11.19 -4.89
N LYS A 175 4.37 10.59 -3.72
CA LYS A 175 4.79 11.16 -2.44
C LYS A 175 6.31 11.12 -2.24
N VAL A 176 7.02 10.09 -2.73
CA VAL A 176 8.48 9.95 -2.55
C VAL A 176 9.28 10.65 -3.65
N ALA A 177 8.69 10.98 -4.78
CA ALA A 177 9.38 11.58 -5.92
C ALA A 177 10.16 12.87 -5.56
N PRO A 178 9.64 13.81 -4.74
CA PRO A 178 10.42 14.97 -4.28
C PRO A 178 11.66 14.60 -3.45
N GLU A 179 11.60 13.52 -2.67
CA GLU A 179 12.72 13.01 -1.87
C GLU A 179 13.85 12.50 -2.80
N ILE A 180 13.47 11.77 -3.85
CA ILE A 180 14.43 11.30 -4.86
C ILE A 180 15.01 12.46 -5.67
N GLU A 181 14.19 13.45 -6.03
CA GLU A 181 14.66 14.66 -6.72
C GLU A 181 15.70 15.43 -5.89
N ALA A 182 15.54 15.49 -4.57
CA ALA A 182 16.50 16.11 -3.65
C ALA A 182 17.78 15.27 -3.47
N LEU A 183 17.64 13.93 -3.40
CA LEU A 183 18.77 13.02 -3.19
C LEU A 183 19.76 12.97 -4.36
N ILE A 184 19.30 13.09 -5.61
CA ILE A 184 20.16 13.01 -6.80
C ILE A 184 21.27 14.07 -6.75
N PRO A 185 21.01 15.38 -6.63
CA PRO A 185 22.07 16.39 -6.56
C PRO A 185 22.87 16.34 -5.26
N ALA A 186 22.30 15.85 -4.17
CA ALA A 186 23.00 15.67 -2.89
C ALA A 186 24.03 14.52 -2.93
N ASN A 187 23.86 13.58 -3.86
CA ASN A 187 24.71 12.39 -3.99
C ASN A 187 25.33 12.25 -5.39
N PRO A 188 26.20 13.18 -5.84
CA PRO A 188 26.70 13.23 -7.22
C PRO A 188 27.57 12.02 -7.61
N ASN A 189 28.03 11.22 -6.65
CA ASN A 189 28.83 10.01 -6.87
C ASN A 189 28.01 8.71 -6.80
N VAL A 190 26.67 8.81 -6.69
CA VAL A 190 25.74 7.69 -6.65
C VAL A 190 25.00 7.61 -7.98
N LYS A 191 24.75 6.43 -8.48
CA LYS A 191 23.86 6.24 -9.62
C LYS A 191 22.46 5.84 -9.16
N PHE A 192 21.47 6.49 -9.74
CA PHE A 192 20.06 6.23 -9.53
C PHE A 192 19.51 5.49 -10.73
N ILE A 193 18.96 4.31 -10.51
CA ILE A 193 18.45 3.39 -11.53
C ILE A 193 16.94 3.29 -11.37
N PHE A 194 16.18 3.63 -12.42
CA PHE A 194 14.74 3.70 -12.40
C PHE A 194 14.13 2.51 -13.14
N LYS A 195 13.42 1.66 -12.41
CA LYS A 195 12.78 0.46 -12.96
C LYS A 195 11.27 0.65 -12.99
N ASP A 196 10.75 0.98 -14.17
CA ASP A 196 9.29 1.04 -14.36
C ASP A 196 8.65 -0.29 -13.98
N TYR A 197 7.72 -0.24 -13.03
CA TYR A 197 6.96 -1.37 -12.53
C TYR A 197 5.47 -1.00 -12.47
N PRO A 198 4.79 -0.90 -13.64
CA PRO A 198 3.42 -0.41 -13.74
C PRO A 198 2.39 -1.45 -13.26
N ILE A 199 2.34 -1.66 -11.95
CA ILE A 199 1.45 -2.65 -11.30
C ILE A 199 -0.03 -2.30 -11.44
N PHE A 200 -0.35 -1.04 -11.72
CA PHE A 200 -1.71 -0.57 -11.92
C PHE A 200 -2.17 -0.56 -13.39
N ALA A 201 -1.36 -1.09 -14.32
CA ALA A 201 -1.65 -1.04 -15.76
C ALA A 201 -2.97 -1.72 -16.15
N GLU A 202 -3.35 -2.82 -15.48
CA GLU A 202 -4.64 -3.50 -15.70
C GLU A 202 -5.84 -2.65 -15.28
N ARG A 203 -5.66 -1.77 -14.29
CA ARG A 203 -6.71 -0.89 -13.78
C ARG A 203 -6.74 0.45 -14.48
N TRP A 204 -5.56 0.98 -14.81
CA TRP A 204 -5.36 2.29 -15.44
C TRP A 204 -4.28 2.19 -16.51
N GLU A 205 -4.69 2.18 -17.78
CA GLU A 205 -3.79 2.11 -18.95
C GLU A 205 -2.67 3.18 -18.89
N ALA A 206 -2.97 4.35 -18.34
CA ALA A 206 -2.02 5.45 -18.19
C ALA A 206 -0.78 5.08 -17.35
N SER A 207 -0.85 4.06 -16.47
CA SER A 207 0.29 3.53 -15.73
C SER A 207 1.36 2.98 -16.69
N LYS A 208 0.97 2.08 -17.59
CA LYS A 208 1.87 1.53 -18.62
C LYS A 208 2.32 2.61 -19.61
N TYR A 209 1.39 3.45 -20.07
CA TYR A 209 1.69 4.49 -21.04
C TYR A 209 2.71 5.52 -20.53
N ALA A 210 2.61 5.94 -19.26
CA ALA A 210 3.59 6.84 -18.67
C ALA A 210 4.99 6.22 -18.61
N ALA A 211 5.09 4.93 -18.27
CA ALA A 211 6.35 4.18 -18.29
C ALA A 211 6.95 4.10 -19.71
N GLU A 212 6.13 3.79 -20.71
CA GLU A 212 6.55 3.74 -22.11
C GLU A 212 7.11 5.08 -22.59
N VAL A 213 6.44 6.20 -22.25
CA VAL A 213 6.92 7.55 -22.59
C VAL A 213 8.19 7.92 -21.82
N GLY A 214 8.33 7.48 -20.57
CA GLY A 214 9.55 7.65 -19.77
C GLY A 214 10.76 6.96 -20.42
N LEU A 215 10.60 5.71 -20.83
CA LEU A 215 11.64 4.98 -21.56
C LEU A 215 11.97 5.64 -22.93
N ALA A 216 10.96 6.13 -23.65
CA ALA A 216 11.17 6.89 -24.87
C ALA A 216 11.93 8.21 -24.61
N ALA A 217 11.67 8.89 -23.50
CA ALA A 217 12.44 10.07 -23.09
C ALA A 217 13.92 9.72 -22.86
N TYR A 218 14.18 8.60 -22.16
CA TYR A 218 15.55 8.12 -21.97
C TYR A 218 16.27 7.79 -23.28
N GLN A 219 15.61 7.12 -24.20
CA GLN A 219 16.17 6.80 -25.51
C GLN A 219 16.45 8.05 -26.37
N GLN A 220 15.64 9.10 -26.25
CA GLN A 220 15.77 10.32 -27.05
C GLN A 220 16.81 11.31 -26.49
N GLY A 221 16.94 11.42 -25.18
CA GLY A 221 17.79 12.45 -24.57
C GLY A 221 18.54 11.99 -23.32
N GLY A 222 18.64 10.68 -23.09
CA GLY A 222 19.39 10.10 -21.97
C GLY A 222 18.84 10.51 -20.62
N ALA A 223 19.71 10.51 -19.60
CA ALA A 223 19.38 10.83 -18.22
C ALA A 223 18.70 12.19 -18.05
N ASP A 224 19.17 13.21 -18.75
CA ASP A 224 18.68 14.59 -18.60
C ASP A 224 17.22 14.75 -19.04
N LEU A 225 16.84 14.16 -20.16
CA LEU A 225 15.46 14.22 -20.63
C LEU A 225 14.55 13.32 -19.83
N TYR A 226 15.05 12.14 -19.43
CA TYR A 226 14.32 11.21 -18.59
C TYR A 226 13.93 11.82 -17.25
N ILE A 227 14.89 12.37 -16.51
CA ILE A 227 14.61 12.91 -15.17
C ILE A 227 13.68 14.14 -15.24
N LYS A 228 13.80 14.98 -16.29
CA LYS A 228 12.85 16.06 -16.53
C LYS A 228 11.43 15.56 -16.71
N TYR A 229 11.26 14.50 -17.50
CA TYR A 229 9.96 13.88 -17.72
C TYR A 229 9.44 13.25 -16.43
N HIS A 230 10.25 12.43 -15.76
CA HIS A 230 9.90 11.73 -14.53
C HIS A 230 9.40 12.70 -13.45
N ASN A 231 10.18 13.74 -13.15
CA ASN A 231 9.81 14.73 -12.16
C ASN A 231 8.56 15.52 -12.58
N ALA A 232 8.44 15.88 -13.86
CA ALA A 232 7.29 16.63 -14.35
C ALA A 232 5.98 15.83 -14.29
N ILE A 233 6.00 14.51 -14.52
CA ILE A 233 4.80 13.66 -14.34
C ILE A 233 4.39 13.64 -12.88
N PHE A 234 5.30 13.37 -11.95
CA PHE A 234 4.97 13.37 -10.51
C PHE A 234 4.57 14.75 -10.00
N ALA A 235 5.16 15.82 -10.51
CA ALA A 235 4.79 17.20 -10.17
C ALA A 235 3.35 17.56 -10.57
N THR A 236 2.69 16.82 -11.47
CA THR A 236 1.27 17.01 -11.76
C THR A 236 0.38 16.73 -10.55
N GLY A 237 0.85 15.96 -9.57
CA GLY A 237 0.07 15.49 -8.42
C GLY A 237 -1.11 14.58 -8.81
N LYS A 238 -1.12 14.05 -10.03
CA LYS A 238 -2.17 13.16 -10.56
C LYS A 238 -1.74 11.72 -10.40
N ASP A 239 -2.43 10.98 -9.56
CA ASP A 239 -2.20 9.57 -9.25
C ASP A 239 -3.54 8.80 -9.18
N GLU A 240 -3.50 7.53 -8.88
CA GLU A 240 -4.66 6.67 -8.61
C GLU A 240 -5.81 6.83 -9.60
N GLY A 241 -5.47 6.85 -10.90
CA GLY A 241 -6.41 6.98 -12.01
C GLY A 241 -6.75 8.43 -12.39
N LYS A 242 -6.19 9.43 -11.72
CA LYS A 242 -6.32 10.84 -12.10
C LYS A 242 -5.41 11.22 -13.26
N LEU A 243 -4.20 10.65 -13.32
CA LEU A 243 -3.30 10.82 -14.46
C LEU A 243 -3.90 10.14 -15.70
N LYS A 244 -4.05 10.90 -16.78
CA LYS A 244 -4.62 10.43 -18.05
C LYS A 244 -3.58 10.53 -19.18
N ASN A 245 -3.78 9.78 -20.26
CA ASN A 245 -2.87 9.82 -21.41
C ASN A 245 -2.67 11.24 -21.95
N VAL A 246 -3.71 12.08 -21.95
CA VAL A 246 -3.63 13.50 -22.38
C VAL A 246 -2.72 14.34 -21.46
N ASP A 247 -2.66 14.04 -20.18
CA ASP A 247 -1.77 14.71 -19.22
C ASP A 247 -0.32 14.31 -19.52
N ILE A 248 -0.08 13.02 -19.76
CA ILE A 248 1.23 12.46 -20.13
C ILE A 248 1.73 13.09 -21.43
N ASP A 249 0.89 13.15 -22.46
CA ASP A 249 1.22 13.80 -23.74
C ASP A 249 1.56 15.28 -23.56
N THR A 250 0.84 15.97 -22.69
CA THR A 250 1.08 17.39 -22.40
C THR A 250 2.43 17.58 -21.74
N VAL A 251 2.72 16.81 -20.68
CA VAL A 251 4.00 16.86 -19.97
C VAL A 251 5.16 16.49 -20.92
N ALA A 252 5.02 15.40 -21.67
CA ALA A 252 6.03 14.94 -22.60
C ALA A 252 6.44 16.05 -23.60
N LYS A 253 5.44 16.72 -24.20
CA LYS A 253 5.67 17.87 -25.11
C LYS A 253 6.34 19.04 -24.41
N GLN A 254 5.93 19.37 -23.18
CA GLN A 254 6.50 20.47 -22.39
C GLN A 254 7.97 20.27 -22.09
N VAL A 255 8.39 19.04 -21.80
CA VAL A 255 9.79 18.72 -21.49
C VAL A 255 10.64 18.41 -22.72
N GLY A 256 10.02 18.30 -23.91
CA GLY A 256 10.71 18.11 -25.19
C GLY A 256 10.78 16.65 -25.68
N VAL A 257 10.01 15.74 -25.10
CA VAL A 257 9.88 14.36 -25.60
C VAL A 257 9.05 14.37 -26.89
N LYS A 258 9.59 13.77 -27.94
CA LYS A 258 8.89 13.64 -29.22
C LYS A 258 7.96 12.44 -29.17
N LEU A 259 6.66 12.71 -29.25
CA LEU A 259 5.63 11.68 -29.33
C LEU A 259 5.36 11.36 -30.80
N SER A 260 5.33 10.08 -31.18
CA SER A 260 4.87 9.66 -32.50
C SER A 260 3.34 9.63 -32.55
N ALA A 261 2.75 9.97 -33.70
CA ALA A 261 1.32 9.78 -33.93
C ALA A 261 0.92 8.30 -33.88
N ASN A 262 1.87 7.42 -34.08
CA ASN A 262 1.71 5.98 -33.98
C ASN A 262 2.28 5.51 -32.63
N LYS A 263 1.42 5.19 -31.66
CA LYS A 263 1.83 4.73 -30.33
C LYS A 263 2.80 3.53 -30.39
N SER A 264 2.67 2.67 -31.39
CA SER A 264 3.58 1.53 -31.59
C SER A 264 5.01 1.92 -32.00
N GLU A 265 5.21 3.15 -32.52
CA GLU A 265 6.54 3.67 -32.83
C GLU A 265 7.21 4.36 -31.65
N LEU A 266 6.42 4.90 -30.72
CA LEU A 266 6.89 5.37 -29.40
C LEU A 266 7.35 4.22 -28.51
N THR A 267 6.60 3.14 -28.58
CA THR A 267 6.79 1.92 -27.81
C THR A 267 7.57 0.89 -28.63
N GLY A 268 8.67 1.25 -29.26
CA GLY A 268 9.47 0.25 -30.00
C GLY A 268 9.55 -1.07 -29.21
N ALA A 269 9.66 -2.20 -29.85
CA ALA A 269 9.65 -3.55 -29.24
C ALA A 269 10.51 -3.63 -27.97
N ASN A 270 11.56 -2.84 -27.86
CA ASN A 270 12.44 -2.76 -26.70
C ASN A 270 11.77 -2.16 -25.45
N THR A 271 10.78 -1.27 -25.57
CA THR A 271 10.14 -0.61 -24.40
C THR A 271 9.18 -1.55 -23.71
N GLU A 272 8.37 -2.28 -24.46
CA GLU A 272 7.45 -3.28 -23.90
C GLU A 272 8.21 -4.43 -23.24
N ASP A 273 9.25 -4.93 -23.91
CA ASP A 273 10.12 -5.99 -23.36
C ASP A 273 10.84 -5.52 -22.09
N GLN A 274 11.28 -4.26 -22.06
CA GLN A 274 11.90 -3.67 -20.86
C GLN A 274 10.94 -3.63 -19.67
N ILE A 275 9.72 -3.12 -19.86
CA ILE A 275 8.69 -3.09 -18.82
C ILE A 275 8.37 -4.51 -18.34
N LYS A 276 8.17 -5.45 -19.24
CA LYS A 276 7.92 -6.85 -18.92
C LYS A 276 9.07 -7.50 -18.15
N SER A 277 10.30 -7.18 -18.52
CA SER A 277 11.51 -7.63 -17.82
C SER A 277 11.54 -7.08 -16.39
N ASN A 278 11.29 -5.78 -16.20
CA ASN A 278 11.23 -5.14 -14.89
C ASN A 278 10.11 -5.75 -14.03
N MET A 279 8.92 -5.98 -14.61
CA MET A 279 7.81 -6.62 -13.91
C MET A 279 8.15 -8.04 -13.46
N THR A 280 8.84 -8.80 -14.31
CA THR A 280 9.27 -10.17 -13.97
C THR A 280 10.34 -10.15 -12.89
N LEU A 281 11.36 -9.29 -13.04
CA LEU A 281 12.40 -9.11 -12.05
C LEU A 281 11.82 -8.72 -10.69
N ALA A 282 10.94 -7.71 -10.63
CA ALA A 282 10.32 -7.27 -9.38
C ALA A 282 9.48 -8.38 -8.73
N SER A 283 8.46 -8.88 -9.47
CA SER A 283 7.44 -9.74 -8.85
C SER A 283 7.90 -11.19 -8.64
N LYS A 284 8.60 -11.78 -9.62
CA LYS A 284 8.96 -13.21 -9.58
C LYS A 284 10.34 -13.44 -9.01
N ASP A 285 11.34 -12.65 -9.47
CA ASP A 285 12.73 -12.91 -9.11
C ASP A 285 13.05 -12.32 -7.73
N LEU A 286 12.51 -11.13 -7.38
CA LEU A 286 12.78 -10.42 -6.13
C LEU A 286 11.68 -10.53 -5.08
N GLY A 287 10.46 -10.90 -5.46
CA GLY A 287 9.31 -10.94 -4.56
C GLY A 287 8.79 -9.55 -4.14
N ILE A 288 9.05 -8.50 -4.93
CA ILE A 288 8.54 -7.15 -4.71
C ILE A 288 7.06 -7.12 -5.12
N MET A 289 6.17 -6.89 -4.16
CA MET A 289 4.72 -6.96 -4.37
C MET A 289 4.04 -5.60 -4.53
N GLY A 290 4.79 -4.50 -4.45
CA GLY A 290 4.22 -3.15 -4.51
C GLY A 290 5.25 -2.09 -4.84
N THR A 291 4.77 -0.86 -5.06
CA THR A 291 5.57 0.33 -5.33
C THR A 291 5.29 1.43 -4.30
N PRO A 292 6.27 2.32 -4.04
CA PRO A 292 7.67 2.21 -4.46
C PRO A 292 8.38 1.07 -3.74
N ALA A 293 9.50 0.59 -4.31
CA ALA A 293 10.44 -0.25 -3.60
C ALA A 293 11.86 0.19 -3.95
N PHE A 294 12.75 0.23 -2.95
CA PHE A 294 14.12 0.68 -3.13
C PHE A 294 15.10 -0.42 -2.79
N ILE A 295 16.15 -0.51 -3.60
CA ILE A 295 17.32 -1.33 -3.32
C ILE A 295 18.53 -0.42 -3.36
N ILE A 296 19.26 -0.32 -2.25
CA ILE A 296 20.45 0.49 -2.14
C ILE A 296 21.61 -0.45 -1.87
N MET A 297 22.63 -0.46 -2.76
CA MET A 297 23.69 -1.43 -2.70
C MET A 297 25.00 -0.91 -3.34
N PRO A 298 26.16 -1.42 -2.92
CA PRO A 298 27.39 -1.21 -3.67
C PRO A 298 27.29 -1.82 -5.08
N THR A 299 27.92 -1.19 -6.07
CA THR A 299 27.98 -1.71 -7.43
C THR A 299 28.93 -2.89 -7.59
N THR A 300 29.81 -3.09 -6.63
CA THR A 300 30.72 -4.24 -6.52
C THR A 300 30.82 -4.65 -5.05
N GLY A 301 30.96 -5.95 -4.78
CA GLY A 301 31.12 -6.45 -3.41
C GLY A 301 29.84 -6.35 -2.55
N ALA A 302 28.68 -6.26 -3.18
CA ALA A 302 27.38 -6.24 -2.49
C ALA A 302 27.19 -7.52 -1.66
N ASN A 303 26.72 -7.36 -0.44
CA ASN A 303 26.41 -8.44 0.49
C ASN A 303 25.28 -8.02 1.45
N ALA A 304 24.85 -8.92 2.33
CA ALA A 304 23.74 -8.66 3.24
C ALA A 304 23.98 -7.51 4.24
N SER A 305 25.25 -7.22 4.57
CA SER A 305 25.56 -6.17 5.54
C SER A 305 25.56 -4.76 4.93
N ASN A 306 25.84 -4.62 3.62
CA ASN A 306 25.96 -3.34 2.92
C ASN A 306 24.84 -3.08 1.88
N THR A 307 23.89 -4.00 1.75
CA THR A 307 22.70 -3.86 0.89
C THR A 307 21.47 -3.62 1.74
N THR A 308 20.66 -2.65 1.34
CA THR A 308 19.40 -2.33 2.01
C THR A 308 18.26 -2.46 1.03
N VAL A 309 17.19 -3.15 1.42
CA VAL A 309 15.94 -3.26 0.67
C VAL A 309 14.83 -2.59 1.47
N VAL A 310 14.13 -1.65 0.86
CA VAL A 310 13.03 -0.91 1.48
C VAL A 310 11.76 -1.13 0.66
N PRO A 311 10.86 -2.01 1.10
CA PRO A 311 9.55 -2.19 0.47
C PRO A 311 8.61 -1.06 0.92
N GLY A 312 8.22 -0.18 0.01
CA GLY A 312 7.30 0.92 0.28
C GLY A 312 7.99 2.27 0.39
N PHE A 313 7.24 3.25 0.90
CA PHE A 313 7.69 4.63 1.09
C PHE A 313 8.90 4.70 2.03
N ALA A 314 9.88 5.51 1.65
CA ALA A 314 11.02 5.87 2.48
C ALA A 314 11.23 7.39 2.47
N SER A 315 11.62 7.95 3.61
CA SER A 315 12.03 9.37 3.68
C SER A 315 13.43 9.56 3.09
N GLU A 316 13.74 10.81 2.67
CA GLU A 316 15.07 11.21 2.22
C GLU A 316 16.15 10.78 3.23
N GLU A 317 15.92 11.03 4.53
CA GLU A 317 16.85 10.65 5.60
C GLU A 317 17.12 9.12 5.62
N SER A 318 16.06 8.30 5.49
CA SER A 318 16.20 6.85 5.48
C SER A 318 16.96 6.34 4.26
N LEU A 319 16.73 6.94 3.10
CA LEU A 319 17.44 6.61 1.86
C LEU A 319 18.89 7.07 1.95
N GLN A 320 19.16 8.25 2.50
CA GLN A 320 20.53 8.74 2.71
C GLN A 320 21.31 7.82 3.67
N GLN A 321 20.72 7.39 4.78
CA GLN A 321 21.35 6.43 5.69
C GLN A 321 21.69 5.10 4.99
N ALA A 322 20.83 4.64 4.08
CA ALA A 322 21.09 3.44 3.29
C ALA A 322 22.24 3.65 2.27
N ILE A 323 22.33 4.82 1.64
CA ILE A 323 23.44 5.21 0.76
C ILE A 323 24.74 5.24 1.55
N ASP A 324 24.75 5.87 2.72
CA ASP A 324 25.93 5.95 3.59
C ASP A 324 26.40 4.58 4.05
N LYS A 325 25.47 3.67 4.36
CA LYS A 325 25.75 2.28 4.70
C LYS A 325 26.41 1.53 3.53
N ALA A 326 25.85 1.66 2.32
CA ALA A 326 26.37 1.03 1.11
C ALA A 326 27.76 1.57 0.73
N SER A 327 28.06 2.83 1.06
CA SER A 327 29.33 3.49 0.77
C SER A 327 30.49 3.02 1.67
N LYS A 328 30.19 2.43 2.81
CA LYS A 328 31.19 1.97 3.82
C LYS A 328 31.64 0.53 3.63
N GLY A 329 30.96 -0.22 2.81
CA GLY A 329 31.24 -1.64 2.54
C GLY A 329 31.96 -1.83 1.24
#